data_5ee2c135507f85cff3ea6a54c33e05ac
#
_entry.id   5ee2c135507f85cff3ea6a54c33e05ac
#
_cell.length_a   1.000
_cell.length_b   1.000
_cell.length_c   1.000
_cell.angle_alpha   90.00
_cell.angle_beta   90.00
_cell.angle_gamma   90.00
#
_symmetry.space_group_name_H-M   'P 1'
#
loop_
_entity.id
_entity.type
_entity.pdbx_description
1 polymer ?
#
loop_
_entity_poly.entity_id
_entity_poly.type
_entity_poly.pdbx_seq_one_letter_code
_entity_poly.pdbx_strand_id
1 'polypeptide(L)'
;AVGASEGINVLVEKTNQVTKERWYGVSNVEYTELDKLGISDEPAENSGAEESAYPANTNVLYVGLKHIRDTLTSSPRAAFPGMLINLSKAVKKDGTKGGRLECSMQNIADALMRKSPGKLTKKDWMNLPTFVLFTLRRRVTSSAKRQRKPGDKSLAQTPDGSFLDLLLNASDMLSKCSIEHPPPDDGSAERYLNTGPGFIFAIHPAMGPLWDIIAQKIRGGSLARKSEVKLEIAELNWENVRVDGSLLITCTNVTGEGTMSDIDCGRARIVDVDVLNAGIDWENEGNVYWSAMYSRDESAEIVLHGNAEIDIEGCALRGNCAYEVPNGKRLVIRSVNGDAGCLSETYEDIVPGVPSWRWKYAFGGKDDIQSDLVKLHL
;
A
#
# COMPACT_ATOMS: atom_id res chain seq x y z
N ALA A 1 -2.98 17.33 -6.85
CA ALA A 1 -2.41 18.40 -7.68
C ALA A 1 -3.52 19.35 -8.11
N VAL A 2 -3.17 20.63 -8.32
CA VAL A 2 -4.08 21.65 -8.89
C VAL A 2 -4.55 21.18 -10.27
N GLY A 3 -5.85 21.32 -10.56
CA GLY A 3 -6.46 20.89 -11.82
C GLY A 3 -6.59 19.37 -11.99
N ALA A 4 -6.40 18.59 -10.96
CA ALA A 4 -6.62 17.14 -11.04
C ALA A 4 -8.10 16.81 -11.26
N SER A 5 -8.38 15.79 -12.09
CA SER A 5 -9.75 15.30 -12.33
C SER A 5 -10.25 14.45 -11.17
N GLU A 6 -10.38 15.05 -9.98
CA GLU A 6 -10.72 14.42 -8.72
C GLU A 6 -11.67 15.28 -7.91
N GLY A 7 -12.56 14.64 -7.15
CA GLY A 7 -13.37 15.33 -6.17
C GLY A 7 -12.49 15.89 -5.04
N ILE A 8 -12.92 16.98 -4.46
CA ILE A 8 -12.27 17.64 -3.31
C ILE A 8 -13.16 17.60 -2.08
N ASN A 9 -12.55 17.60 -0.90
CA ASN A 9 -13.29 17.70 0.35
C ASN A 9 -13.32 19.15 0.81
N VAL A 10 -14.51 19.65 1.13
CA VAL A 10 -14.74 21.04 1.54
C VAL A 10 -15.61 21.10 2.80
N LEU A 11 -15.42 22.12 3.60
CA LEU A 11 -16.35 22.47 4.67
C LEU A 11 -17.54 23.20 4.05
N VAL A 12 -18.72 22.63 4.22
CA VAL A 12 -19.97 23.15 3.66
C VAL A 12 -20.81 23.79 4.76
N GLU A 13 -21.33 24.98 4.48
CA GLU A 13 -22.40 25.61 5.24
C GLU A 13 -23.67 25.61 4.39
N LYS A 14 -24.72 24.90 4.82
CA LYS A 14 -26.06 24.96 4.22
C LYS A 14 -26.98 25.81 5.10
N THR A 15 -27.72 26.73 4.53
CA THR A 15 -28.67 27.57 5.27
C THR A 15 -30.07 27.36 4.75
N ASN A 16 -31.02 27.04 5.64
CA ASN A 16 -32.43 27.04 5.32
C ASN A 16 -32.89 28.49 5.18
N GLN A 17 -33.40 28.86 4.02
CA GLN A 17 -33.80 30.23 3.74
C GLN A 17 -35.02 30.70 4.56
N VAL A 18 -35.85 29.78 5.00
CA VAL A 18 -37.04 30.07 5.78
C VAL A 18 -36.76 30.13 7.28
N THR A 19 -36.21 29.03 7.85
CA THR A 19 -35.95 28.93 9.30
C THR A 19 -34.65 29.61 9.74
N LYS A 20 -33.78 29.99 8.79
CA LYS A 20 -32.42 30.50 9.03
C LYS A 20 -31.50 29.55 9.79
N GLU A 21 -31.92 28.32 10.03
CA GLU A 21 -31.05 27.28 10.56
C GLU A 21 -29.90 26.99 9.61
N ARG A 22 -28.75 26.68 10.17
CA ARG A 22 -27.53 26.35 9.44
C ARG A 22 -27.10 24.92 9.74
N TRP A 23 -26.52 24.26 8.75
CA TRP A 23 -25.89 22.93 8.87
C TRP A 23 -24.45 23.02 8.41
N TYR A 24 -23.57 22.44 9.18
CA TYR A 24 -22.14 22.43 8.92
C TYR A 24 -21.61 21.00 8.88
N GLY A 25 -20.79 20.71 7.90
CA GLY A 25 -20.12 19.41 7.76
C GLY A 25 -19.13 19.41 6.61
N VAL A 26 -18.28 18.40 6.59
CA VAL A 26 -17.42 18.13 5.44
C VAL A 26 -18.23 17.37 4.40
N SER A 27 -18.17 17.80 3.16
CA SER A 27 -18.77 17.11 2.03
C SER A 27 -17.80 17.05 0.87
N ASN A 28 -18.05 16.16 -0.08
CA ASN A 28 -17.28 16.06 -1.31
C ASN A 28 -17.91 16.90 -2.41
N VAL A 29 -17.07 17.59 -3.18
CA VAL A 29 -17.45 18.31 -4.40
C VAL A 29 -16.67 17.71 -5.55
N GLU A 30 -17.39 17.25 -6.58
CA GLU A 30 -16.75 16.75 -7.80
C GLU A 30 -16.10 17.89 -8.59
N TYR A 31 -14.95 17.60 -9.20
CA TYR A 31 -14.19 18.60 -9.94
C TYR A 31 -15.02 19.28 -11.06
N THR A 32 -16.02 18.59 -11.61
CA THR A 32 -16.94 19.13 -12.64
C THR A 32 -17.93 20.16 -12.12
N GLU A 33 -18.06 20.30 -10.81
CA GLU A 33 -18.99 21.23 -10.16
C GLU A 33 -18.28 22.47 -9.58
N LEU A 34 -16.95 22.49 -9.56
CA LEU A 34 -16.18 23.58 -8.95
C LEU A 34 -16.51 24.95 -9.56
N ASP A 35 -16.51 25.04 -10.89
CA ASP A 35 -16.83 26.28 -11.61
C ASP A 35 -18.24 26.78 -11.31
N LYS A 36 -19.22 25.87 -11.21
CA LYS A 36 -20.62 26.22 -10.91
C LYS A 36 -20.78 26.73 -9.48
N LEU A 37 -19.91 26.27 -8.57
CA LEU A 37 -19.92 26.68 -7.17
C LEU A 37 -19.01 27.90 -6.91
N GLY A 38 -18.31 28.39 -7.94
CA GLY A 38 -17.34 29.47 -7.81
C GLY A 38 -16.13 29.10 -6.97
N ILE A 39 -15.75 27.84 -6.95
CA ILE A 39 -14.58 27.33 -6.24
C ILE A 39 -13.40 27.32 -7.20
N SER A 40 -12.35 28.08 -6.89
CA SER A 40 -11.08 28.05 -7.61
C SER A 40 -10.15 27.02 -6.96
N ASP A 41 -9.60 26.11 -7.76
CA ASP A 41 -8.59 25.15 -7.31
C ASP A 41 -7.21 25.83 -7.41
N GLU A 42 -6.81 26.47 -6.33
CA GLU A 42 -5.58 27.24 -6.21
C GLU A 42 -4.50 26.42 -5.47
N PRO A 43 -3.21 26.75 -5.69
CA PRO A 43 -2.13 26.16 -4.91
C PRO A 43 -2.27 26.44 -3.41
N ALA A 44 -1.92 25.46 -2.60
CA ALA A 44 -1.88 25.62 -1.14
C ALA A 44 -0.79 26.63 -0.75
N GLU A 45 -1.08 27.47 0.25
CA GLU A 45 -0.08 28.37 0.82
C GLU A 45 1.12 27.58 1.34
N ASN A 46 2.33 27.98 0.96
CA ASN A 46 3.60 27.36 1.33
C ASN A 46 3.86 25.95 0.77
N SER A 47 3.06 25.45 -0.16
CA SER A 47 3.38 24.26 -0.96
C SER A 47 3.93 24.68 -2.34
N GLY A 48 4.63 23.76 -3.00
CA GLY A 48 5.01 23.98 -4.40
C GLY A 48 3.76 24.20 -5.26
N ALA A 49 3.90 24.85 -6.42
CA ALA A 49 2.79 25.26 -7.30
C ALA A 49 1.88 24.08 -7.78
N GLU A 50 2.18 22.86 -7.40
CA GLU A 50 1.47 21.64 -7.83
C GLU A 50 0.44 21.12 -6.83
N GLU A 51 0.49 21.53 -5.56
CA GLU A 51 -0.43 21.04 -4.53
C GLU A 51 -1.66 21.94 -4.41
N SER A 52 -2.85 21.34 -4.51
CA SER A 52 -4.12 22.03 -4.30
C SER A 52 -4.32 22.42 -2.83
N ALA A 53 -4.93 23.59 -2.59
CA ALA A 53 -5.36 24.01 -1.26
C ALA A 53 -6.44 23.09 -0.65
N TYR A 54 -7.12 22.32 -1.48
CA TYR A 54 -8.18 21.42 -1.04
C TYR A 54 -7.69 19.96 -0.96
N PRO A 55 -8.00 19.23 0.12
CA PRO A 55 -7.73 17.81 0.21
C PRO A 55 -8.50 17.04 -0.87
N ALA A 56 -7.78 16.25 -1.68
CA ALA A 56 -8.42 15.37 -2.66
C ALA A 56 -9.22 14.27 -1.97
N ASN A 57 -10.35 13.92 -2.56
CA ASN A 57 -11.14 12.79 -2.10
C ASN A 57 -10.55 11.47 -2.59
N THR A 58 -10.16 10.59 -1.68
CA THR A 58 -9.59 9.27 -1.98
C THR A 58 -10.63 8.16 -2.08
N ASN A 59 -11.91 8.45 -1.81
CA ASN A 59 -13.00 7.48 -1.66
C ASN A 59 -12.79 6.45 -0.53
N VAL A 60 -11.85 6.70 0.38
CA VAL A 60 -11.70 5.92 1.61
C VAL A 60 -12.51 6.59 2.70
N LEU A 61 -13.54 5.89 3.19
CA LEU A 61 -14.49 6.43 4.15
C LEU A 61 -14.39 5.67 5.46
N TYR A 62 -14.38 6.42 6.56
CA TYR A 62 -14.57 5.87 7.91
C TYR A 62 -15.86 6.42 8.49
N VAL A 63 -16.74 5.53 8.96
CA VAL A 63 -18.00 5.92 9.60
C VAL A 63 -18.36 4.98 10.73
N GLY A 64 -18.83 5.52 11.84
CA GLY A 64 -19.33 4.71 12.96
C GLY A 64 -20.65 4.02 12.62
N LEU A 65 -20.74 2.69 12.81
CA LEU A 65 -21.91 1.89 12.47
C LEU A 65 -23.20 2.38 13.17
N LYS A 66 -23.07 2.91 14.39
CA LYS A 66 -24.20 3.53 15.10
C LYS A 66 -24.80 4.69 14.31
N HIS A 67 -23.94 5.54 13.74
CA HIS A 67 -24.39 6.70 12.96
C HIS A 67 -25.09 6.29 11.66
N ILE A 68 -24.60 5.23 11.00
CA ILE A 68 -25.29 4.64 9.83
C ILE A 68 -26.70 4.18 10.22
N ARG A 69 -26.82 3.39 11.29
CA ARG A 69 -28.09 2.88 11.78
C ARG A 69 -29.04 4.00 12.14
N ASP A 70 -28.58 4.98 12.90
CA ASP A 70 -29.42 6.11 13.36
C ASP A 70 -29.89 6.96 12.16
N THR A 71 -29.04 7.17 11.14
CA THR A 71 -29.43 7.86 9.91
C THR A 71 -30.50 7.11 9.13
N LEU A 72 -30.33 5.80 8.94
CA LEU A 72 -31.30 4.96 8.22
C LEU A 72 -32.66 4.88 8.95
N THR A 73 -32.64 4.91 10.28
CA THR A 73 -33.82 4.83 11.11
C THR A 73 -34.61 6.17 11.15
N SER A 74 -33.88 7.29 11.23
CA SER A 74 -34.46 8.63 11.36
C SER A 74 -34.95 9.21 10.05
N SER A 75 -34.38 8.81 8.93
CA SER A 75 -34.73 9.30 7.59
C SER A 75 -34.65 8.18 6.54
N PRO A 76 -35.67 7.34 6.39
CA PRO A 76 -35.67 6.29 5.35
C PRO A 76 -35.54 6.82 3.92
N ARG A 77 -35.79 8.14 3.72
CA ARG A 77 -35.58 8.85 2.44
C ARG A 77 -34.23 9.47 2.30
N ALA A 78 -33.38 9.48 3.33
CA ALA A 78 -31.96 9.77 3.17
C ALA A 78 -31.38 8.58 2.39
N ALA A 79 -31.59 8.63 1.07
CA ALA A 79 -31.20 7.56 0.15
C ALA A 79 -29.72 7.29 0.32
N PHE A 80 -29.44 6.11 0.83
CA PHE A 80 -28.11 5.63 1.02
C PHE A 80 -28.01 4.24 0.36
N PRO A 81 -27.12 4.04 -0.58
CA PRO A 81 -26.21 5.04 -1.19
C PRO A 81 -26.94 6.08 -2.03
N GLY A 82 -26.36 7.29 -2.12
CA GLY A 82 -26.81 8.30 -3.06
C GLY A 82 -26.63 7.84 -4.50
N MET A 83 -27.54 8.24 -5.35
CA MET A 83 -27.51 7.89 -6.77
C MET A 83 -27.33 9.14 -7.61
N LEU A 84 -26.39 9.11 -8.52
CA LEU A 84 -26.13 10.17 -9.49
C LEU A 84 -26.04 9.64 -10.92
N ILE A 85 -26.34 10.48 -11.89
CA ILE A 85 -26.24 10.15 -13.29
C ILE A 85 -25.04 10.90 -13.89
N ASN A 86 -24.03 10.15 -14.30
CA ASN A 86 -22.89 10.69 -15.01
C ASN A 86 -23.18 10.70 -16.51
N LEU A 87 -23.38 11.90 -17.06
CA LEU A 87 -23.70 12.09 -18.48
C LEU A 87 -22.45 12.22 -19.37
N SER A 88 -21.28 12.42 -18.78
CA SER A 88 -20.07 12.78 -19.54
C SER A 88 -19.34 11.58 -20.16
N LYS A 89 -19.63 10.34 -19.73
CA LYS A 89 -18.83 9.16 -20.08
C LYS A 89 -19.51 8.10 -20.95
N ALA A 90 -20.76 8.30 -21.35
CA ALA A 90 -21.47 7.29 -22.12
C ALA A 90 -21.82 7.80 -23.52
N VAL A 91 -20.98 7.42 -24.48
CA VAL A 91 -21.34 7.51 -25.90
C VAL A 91 -21.68 6.09 -26.36
N LYS A 92 -22.92 5.87 -26.78
CA LYS A 92 -23.29 4.61 -27.43
C LYS A 92 -22.65 4.53 -28.82
N LYS A 93 -22.50 3.32 -29.35
CA LYS A 93 -21.94 3.06 -30.69
C LYS A 93 -22.66 3.82 -31.83
N ASP A 94 -23.90 4.20 -31.63
CA ASP A 94 -24.73 4.96 -32.56
C ASP A 94 -24.62 6.49 -32.41
N GLY A 95 -23.71 6.97 -31.56
CA GLY A 95 -23.54 8.39 -31.27
C GLY A 95 -24.53 8.99 -30.25
N THR A 96 -25.50 8.22 -29.78
CA THR A 96 -26.46 8.69 -28.76
C THR A 96 -25.76 8.88 -27.41
N LYS A 97 -25.96 10.05 -26.79
CA LYS A 97 -25.48 10.28 -25.42
C LYS A 97 -26.30 9.46 -24.44
N GLY A 98 -25.64 8.61 -23.67
CA GLY A 98 -26.24 7.85 -22.58
C GLY A 98 -25.75 8.34 -21.22
N GLY A 99 -26.53 8.13 -20.17
CA GLY A 99 -26.09 8.34 -18.79
C GLY A 99 -25.64 7.04 -18.16
N ARG A 100 -24.62 7.09 -17.30
CA ARG A 100 -24.23 6.00 -16.44
C ARG A 100 -24.73 6.30 -15.01
N LEU A 101 -25.48 5.35 -14.43
CA LEU A 101 -25.85 5.43 -13.03
C LEU A 101 -24.62 5.08 -12.17
N GLU A 102 -24.34 5.93 -11.21
CA GLU A 102 -23.28 5.74 -10.23
C GLU A 102 -23.87 5.88 -8.84
N CYS A 103 -23.38 5.05 -7.89
CA CYS A 103 -23.74 5.15 -6.48
C CYS A 103 -22.59 5.78 -5.71
N SER A 104 -22.91 6.69 -4.79
CA SER A 104 -21.94 7.30 -3.90
C SER A 104 -22.33 7.03 -2.46
N MET A 105 -21.35 6.57 -1.66
CA MET A 105 -21.49 6.41 -0.21
C MET A 105 -21.16 7.72 0.55
N GLN A 106 -20.58 8.70 -0.13
CA GLN A 106 -20.11 9.94 0.47
C GLN A 106 -21.23 10.85 0.95
N ASN A 107 -22.41 10.73 0.35
CA ASN A 107 -23.59 11.51 0.74
C ASN A 107 -24.09 11.22 2.17
N ILE A 108 -23.59 10.19 2.84
CA ILE A 108 -23.85 9.98 4.27
C ILE A 108 -23.33 11.16 5.10
N ALA A 109 -22.27 11.83 4.68
CA ALA A 109 -21.73 13.01 5.35
C ALA A 109 -22.76 14.14 5.42
N ASP A 110 -23.62 14.28 4.40
CA ASP A 110 -24.71 15.28 4.39
C ASP A 110 -25.77 15.02 5.46
N ALA A 111 -26.00 13.76 5.80
CA ALA A 111 -26.94 13.37 6.86
C ALA A 111 -26.34 13.55 8.28
N LEU A 112 -25.01 13.66 8.37
CA LEU A 112 -24.27 13.81 9.64
C LEU A 112 -23.87 15.26 9.93
N MET A 113 -24.36 16.23 9.16
CA MET A 113 -24.07 17.65 9.39
C MET A 113 -24.60 18.12 10.76
N ARG A 114 -23.83 18.97 11.43
CA ARG A 114 -24.21 19.60 12.70
C ARG A 114 -25.15 20.76 12.43
N LYS A 115 -26.32 20.76 13.06
CA LYS A 115 -27.21 21.92 13.12
C LYS A 115 -26.67 22.98 14.06
N SER A 116 -26.81 24.27 13.67
CA SER A 116 -26.46 25.41 14.51
C SER A 116 -27.47 26.55 14.28
N PRO A 117 -27.91 27.24 15.34
CA PRO A 117 -28.78 28.42 15.21
C PRO A 117 -28.02 29.63 14.67
N GLY A 118 -26.68 29.63 14.74
CA GLY A 118 -25.83 30.72 14.30
C GLY A 118 -24.62 30.26 13.50
N LYS A 119 -23.83 31.22 13.05
CA LYS A 119 -22.58 30.96 12.34
C LYS A 119 -21.54 30.38 13.30
N LEU A 120 -20.95 29.24 12.93
CA LEU A 120 -19.87 28.63 13.71
C LEU A 120 -18.56 29.38 13.55
N THR A 121 -17.77 29.44 14.62
CA THR A 121 -16.41 29.95 14.62
C THR A 121 -15.42 28.86 14.19
N LYS A 122 -14.18 29.24 13.84
CA LYS A 122 -13.12 28.28 13.54
C LYS A 122 -12.89 27.24 14.64
N LYS A 123 -13.06 27.64 15.92
CA LYS A 123 -12.93 26.73 17.07
C LYS A 123 -14.04 25.68 17.09
N ASP A 124 -15.26 26.03 16.65
CA ASP A 124 -16.38 25.11 16.60
C ASP A 124 -16.22 24.07 15.50
N TRP A 125 -15.47 24.37 14.43
CA TRP A 125 -15.23 23.43 13.31
C TRP A 125 -14.48 22.19 13.76
N MET A 126 -13.60 22.28 14.77
CA MET A 126 -12.88 21.13 15.33
C MET A 126 -13.79 20.11 16.02
N ASN A 127 -15.04 20.48 16.31
CA ASN A 127 -16.02 19.64 16.99
C ASN A 127 -17.17 19.20 16.05
N LEU A 128 -16.95 19.25 14.75
CA LEU A 128 -17.93 18.75 13.78
C LEU A 128 -17.95 17.22 13.78
N PRO A 129 -19.11 16.58 13.52
CA PRO A 129 -19.23 15.13 13.44
C PRO A 129 -18.61 14.55 12.17
N THR A 130 -18.27 15.39 11.20
CA THR A 130 -17.61 15.01 9.96
C THR A 130 -16.21 15.63 9.89
N PHE A 131 -15.23 14.88 9.41
CA PHE A 131 -13.83 15.30 9.39
C PHE A 131 -13.08 14.72 8.20
N VAL A 132 -11.90 15.27 7.91
CA VAL A 132 -10.95 14.74 6.93
C VAL A 132 -9.69 14.32 7.69
N LEU A 133 -9.24 13.10 7.46
CA LEU A 133 -7.88 12.69 7.79
C LEU A 133 -6.98 13.03 6.62
N PHE A 134 -6.17 14.07 6.78
CA PHE A 134 -5.24 14.52 5.76
C PHE A 134 -3.94 13.70 5.82
N THR A 135 -3.54 13.17 4.69
CA THR A 135 -2.26 12.46 4.53
C THR A 135 -1.78 12.56 3.08
N LEU A 136 -0.53 12.18 2.84
CA LEU A 136 -0.01 12.06 1.48
C LEU A 136 -0.86 11.06 0.69
N ARG A 137 -1.38 11.49 -0.47
CA ARG A 137 -2.29 10.68 -1.28
C ARG A 137 -1.74 9.30 -1.59
N ARG A 138 -0.49 9.19 -2.04
CA ARG A 138 0.13 7.91 -2.41
C ARG A 138 0.12 6.86 -1.29
N ARG A 139 0.05 7.30 -0.02
CA ARG A 139 -0.03 6.39 1.15
C ARG A 139 -1.41 5.78 1.37
N VAL A 140 -2.43 6.31 0.69
CA VAL A 140 -3.81 5.83 0.81
C VAL A 140 -4.26 5.18 -0.48
N THR A 141 -4.14 5.91 -1.59
CA THR A 141 -4.54 5.45 -2.92
C THR A 141 -3.64 6.02 -3.99
N SER A 142 -3.43 5.24 -5.04
CA SER A 142 -2.90 5.71 -6.31
C SER A 142 -3.80 5.18 -7.43
N SER A 143 -4.12 6.02 -8.40
CA SER A 143 -5.09 5.66 -9.43
C SER A 143 -4.48 5.64 -10.82
N ALA A 144 -4.74 4.55 -11.57
CA ALA A 144 -4.47 4.46 -12.99
C ALA A 144 -5.80 4.66 -13.75
N LYS A 145 -6.01 5.83 -14.32
CA LYS A 145 -7.24 6.21 -15.05
C LYS A 145 -7.03 6.37 -16.54
N ARG A 146 -5.79 6.39 -16.99
CA ARG A 146 -5.41 6.54 -18.38
C ARG A 146 -4.20 5.68 -18.75
N GLN A 147 -4.13 5.28 -20.00
CA GLN A 147 -2.92 4.68 -20.56
C GLN A 147 -1.91 5.78 -20.87
N ARG A 148 -0.65 5.55 -20.55
CA ARG A 148 0.45 6.40 -21.02
C ARG A 148 0.64 6.22 -22.53
N LYS A 149 0.70 7.33 -23.28
CA LYS A 149 0.96 7.31 -24.71
C LYS A 149 2.47 7.42 -24.97
N PRO A 150 2.97 6.92 -26.10
CA PRO A 150 4.35 7.16 -26.51
C PRO A 150 4.69 8.65 -26.48
N GLY A 151 5.82 9.01 -25.85
CA GLY A 151 6.27 10.39 -25.67
C GLY A 151 5.59 11.17 -24.52
N ASP A 152 4.59 10.60 -23.87
CA ASP A 152 3.97 11.22 -22.68
C ASP A 152 4.91 11.09 -21.47
N LYS A 153 5.38 12.22 -20.97
CA LYS A 153 6.28 12.31 -19.81
C LYS A 153 5.54 12.39 -18.47
N SER A 154 4.20 12.50 -18.49
CA SER A 154 3.40 12.61 -17.29
C SER A 154 3.11 11.23 -16.69
N LEU A 155 3.49 11.03 -15.44
CA LEU A 155 3.17 9.84 -14.65
C LEU A 155 1.77 9.91 -14.00
N ALA A 156 1.14 11.09 -14.01
CA ALA A 156 -0.13 11.29 -13.31
C ALA A 156 -1.23 10.36 -13.85
N GLN A 157 -1.85 9.61 -12.96
CA GLN A 157 -2.96 8.70 -13.24
C GLN A 157 -2.65 7.59 -14.27
N THR A 158 -1.41 7.20 -14.40
CA THR A 158 -0.97 6.08 -15.27
C THR A 158 -0.59 4.85 -14.44
N PRO A 159 -0.57 3.64 -15.04
CA PRO A 159 -0.05 2.46 -14.38
C PRO A 159 1.41 2.62 -13.91
N ASP A 160 2.26 3.21 -14.74
CA ASP A 160 3.66 3.52 -14.40
C ASP A 160 3.74 4.43 -13.16
N GLY A 161 2.91 5.49 -13.10
CA GLY A 161 2.86 6.40 -11.95
C GLY A 161 2.33 5.75 -10.69
N SER A 162 1.31 4.88 -10.80
CA SER A 162 0.79 4.12 -9.67
C SER A 162 1.82 3.13 -9.13
N PHE A 163 2.61 2.53 -10.01
CA PHE A 163 3.71 1.64 -9.60
C PHE A 163 4.83 2.41 -8.92
N LEU A 164 5.19 3.60 -9.44
CA LEU A 164 6.17 4.46 -8.76
C LEU A 164 5.69 4.88 -7.37
N ASP A 165 4.41 5.22 -7.19
CA ASP A 165 3.83 5.52 -5.88
C ASP A 165 3.95 4.33 -4.91
N LEU A 166 3.77 3.09 -5.39
CA LEU A 166 4.00 1.88 -4.61
C LEU A 166 5.48 1.77 -4.16
N LEU A 167 6.41 2.02 -5.08
CA LEU A 167 7.84 1.97 -4.77
C LEU A 167 8.30 3.11 -3.86
N LEU A 168 7.69 4.30 -3.97
CA LEU A 168 7.92 5.41 -3.02
C LEU A 168 7.42 5.05 -1.62
N ASN A 169 6.29 4.35 -1.50
CA ASN A 169 5.83 3.82 -0.21
C ASN A 169 6.77 2.73 0.32
N ALA A 170 7.25 1.85 -0.54
CA ALA A 170 8.27 0.85 -0.17
C ALA A 170 9.56 1.53 0.31
N SER A 171 10.03 2.59 -0.35
CA SER A 171 11.18 3.39 0.06
C SER A 171 11.00 3.98 1.47
N ASP A 172 9.85 4.62 1.75
CA ASP A 172 9.55 5.14 3.09
C ASP A 172 9.58 4.04 4.16
N MET A 173 9.04 2.87 3.84
CA MET A 173 9.02 1.72 4.73
C MET A 173 10.42 1.14 4.93
N LEU A 174 11.21 0.95 3.87
CA LEU A 174 12.59 0.44 3.93
C LEU A 174 13.48 1.36 4.76
N SER A 175 13.32 2.68 4.64
CA SER A 175 14.01 3.66 5.48
C SER A 175 13.68 3.46 6.96
N LYS A 176 12.42 3.16 7.29
CA LYS A 176 11.99 2.83 8.65
C LYS A 176 12.57 1.49 9.13
N CYS A 177 12.80 0.55 8.24
CA CYS A 177 13.45 -0.74 8.48
C CYS A 177 14.99 -0.63 8.59
N SER A 178 15.57 0.57 8.46
CA SER A 178 17.02 0.80 8.41
C SER A 178 17.72 0.05 7.26
N ILE A 179 17.06 -0.04 6.12
CA ILE A 179 17.63 -0.63 4.90
C ILE A 179 18.09 0.49 3.97
N GLU A 180 19.36 0.44 3.57
CA GLU A 180 19.92 1.33 2.57
C GLU A 180 19.41 0.94 1.17
N HIS A 181 18.97 1.90 0.38
CA HIS A 181 18.42 1.64 -0.95
C HIS A 181 18.57 2.84 -1.89
N PRO A 182 18.62 2.62 -3.22
CA PRO A 182 18.63 3.70 -4.21
C PRO A 182 17.27 4.42 -4.26
N PRO A 183 17.18 5.59 -4.91
CA PRO A 183 15.89 6.24 -5.14
C PRO A 183 14.99 5.41 -6.05
N PRO A 184 13.67 5.31 -5.75
CA PRO A 184 12.73 4.49 -6.52
C PRO A 184 12.59 4.88 -7.98
N ASP A 185 12.71 6.18 -8.28
CA ASP A 185 12.66 6.74 -9.64
C ASP A 185 14.02 6.70 -10.37
N ASP A 186 14.96 5.99 -9.83
CA ASP A 186 16.34 5.90 -10.33
C ASP A 186 17.04 7.28 -10.46
N GLY A 187 16.58 8.26 -9.69
CA GLY A 187 17.11 9.63 -9.60
C GLY A 187 16.32 10.67 -10.41
N SER A 188 15.40 10.26 -11.28
CA SER A 188 14.44 11.16 -11.91
C SER A 188 13.28 10.43 -12.58
N ALA A 189 12.15 11.10 -12.74
CA ALA A 189 10.99 10.55 -13.47
C ALA A 189 11.33 10.19 -14.93
N GLU A 190 12.22 10.92 -15.57
CA GLU A 190 12.66 10.62 -16.93
C GLU A 190 13.48 9.32 -17.00
N ARG A 191 14.39 9.09 -16.04
CA ARG A 191 15.14 7.84 -15.95
C ARG A 191 14.22 6.68 -15.65
N TYR A 192 13.30 6.84 -14.69
CA TYR A 192 12.27 5.84 -14.39
C TYR A 192 11.49 5.40 -15.64
N LEU A 193 11.05 6.35 -16.45
CA LEU A 193 10.30 6.06 -17.68
C LEU A 193 11.13 5.38 -18.77
N ASN A 194 12.44 5.63 -18.82
CA ASN A 194 13.33 5.13 -19.87
C ASN A 194 14.03 3.82 -19.49
N THR A 195 14.42 3.66 -18.22
CA THR A 195 15.24 2.54 -17.75
C THR A 195 14.57 1.71 -16.64
N GLY A 196 13.30 2.00 -16.32
CA GLY A 196 12.59 1.36 -15.22
C GLY A 196 12.98 1.88 -13.83
N PRO A 197 12.44 1.29 -12.76
CA PRO A 197 12.67 1.71 -11.38
C PRO A 197 14.13 1.49 -10.93
N GLY A 198 14.53 2.23 -9.89
CA GLY A 198 15.83 2.08 -9.25
C GLY A 198 15.97 0.77 -8.50
N PHE A 199 14.86 0.24 -7.99
CA PHE A 199 14.71 -1.08 -7.39
C PHE A 199 13.24 -1.52 -7.44
N ILE A 200 12.98 -2.80 -7.21
CA ILE A 200 11.64 -3.34 -6.99
C ILE A 200 11.58 -3.94 -5.60
N PHE A 201 10.63 -3.51 -4.79
CA PHE A 201 10.37 -4.11 -3.47
C PHE A 201 8.87 -4.27 -3.27
N ALA A 202 8.43 -5.51 -3.11
CA ALA A 202 7.03 -5.84 -2.90
C ALA A 202 6.87 -6.83 -1.73
N ILE A 203 5.87 -6.60 -0.90
CA ILE A 203 5.53 -7.46 0.23
C ILE A 203 4.06 -7.84 0.20
N HIS A 204 3.75 -9.03 0.70
CA HIS A 204 2.37 -9.42 0.92
C HIS A 204 1.77 -8.66 2.12
N PRO A 205 0.50 -8.20 2.05
CA PRO A 205 -0.15 -7.47 3.16
C PRO A 205 -0.18 -8.21 4.50
N ALA A 206 -0.18 -9.54 4.48
CA ALA A 206 -0.11 -10.38 5.68
C ALA A 206 1.20 -10.24 6.47
N MET A 207 2.23 -9.58 5.91
CA MET A 207 3.47 -9.26 6.63
C MET A 207 3.18 -8.45 7.90
N GLY A 208 2.20 -7.57 7.86
CA GLY A 208 1.75 -6.81 9.03
C GLY A 208 0.84 -5.64 8.66
N PRO A 209 -0.08 -5.24 9.59
CA PRO A 209 -1.04 -4.18 9.34
C PRO A 209 -0.44 -2.77 9.42
N LEU A 210 0.74 -2.63 10.00
CA LEU A 210 1.43 -1.35 10.25
C LEU A 210 2.90 -1.45 9.88
N TRP A 211 3.47 -0.35 9.39
CA TRP A 211 4.90 -0.28 9.08
C TRP A 211 5.80 -0.48 10.30
N ASP A 212 5.33 -0.10 11.51
CA ASP A 212 6.03 -0.37 12.75
C ASP A 212 6.17 -1.86 13.05
N ILE A 213 5.17 -2.65 12.70
CA ILE A 213 5.22 -4.11 12.80
C ILE A 213 6.18 -4.69 11.75
N ILE A 214 6.11 -4.20 10.52
CA ILE A 214 7.00 -4.65 9.43
C ILE A 214 8.45 -4.34 9.76
N ALA A 215 8.74 -3.15 10.33
CA ALA A 215 10.08 -2.75 10.76
C ALA A 215 10.65 -3.58 11.92
N GLN A 216 9.83 -4.36 12.62
CA GLN A 216 10.30 -5.35 13.59
C GLN A 216 10.66 -6.68 12.93
N LYS A 217 10.00 -7.04 11.83
CA LYS A 217 10.28 -8.25 11.06
C LYS A 217 11.44 -8.09 10.08
N ILE A 218 11.62 -6.88 9.57
CA ILE A 218 12.64 -6.54 8.57
C ILE A 218 13.55 -5.47 9.15
N ARG A 219 14.83 -5.77 9.34
CA ARG A 219 15.79 -4.87 9.99
C ARG A 219 17.15 -4.91 9.32
N GLY A 220 17.59 -3.76 8.86
CA GLY A 220 18.95 -3.56 8.35
C GLY A 220 19.27 -4.32 7.06
N GLY A 221 20.41 -3.96 6.50
CA GLY A 221 20.88 -4.44 5.21
C GLY A 221 20.79 -3.40 4.12
N SER A 222 20.84 -3.83 2.87
CA SER A 222 20.83 -2.92 1.73
C SER A 222 20.26 -3.55 0.47
N LEU A 223 19.70 -2.70 -0.39
CA LEU A 223 19.36 -3.05 -1.78
C LEU A 223 20.29 -2.29 -2.70
N ALA A 224 20.99 -3.00 -3.57
CA ALA A 224 21.74 -2.38 -4.64
C ALA A 224 20.83 -1.74 -5.69
N ARG A 225 21.37 -0.86 -6.51
CA ARG A 225 20.65 -0.30 -7.64
C ARG A 225 20.21 -1.43 -8.59
N LYS A 226 18.96 -1.39 -9.04
CA LYS A 226 18.37 -2.41 -9.92
C LYS A 226 18.14 -3.78 -9.24
N SER A 227 18.12 -3.84 -7.92
CA SER A 227 17.73 -5.06 -7.21
C SER A 227 16.23 -5.26 -7.17
N GLU A 228 15.83 -6.50 -7.01
CA GLU A 228 14.45 -6.92 -6.82
C GLU A 228 14.30 -7.75 -5.54
N VAL A 229 13.28 -7.43 -4.74
CA VAL A 229 12.85 -8.25 -3.61
C VAL A 229 11.33 -8.41 -3.66
N LYS A 230 10.85 -9.66 -3.65
CA LYS A 230 9.44 -10.00 -3.52
C LYS A 230 9.22 -10.96 -2.36
N LEU A 231 8.38 -10.58 -1.42
CA LEU A 231 8.12 -11.32 -0.19
C LEU A 231 6.63 -11.66 -0.07
N GLU A 232 6.24 -12.81 -0.62
CA GLU A 232 4.90 -13.38 -0.49
C GLU A 232 4.84 -14.31 0.74
N ILE A 233 5.06 -13.71 1.92
CA ILE A 233 5.19 -14.40 3.20
C ILE A 233 4.66 -13.51 4.34
N ALA A 234 4.08 -14.10 5.37
CA ALA A 234 3.64 -13.42 6.59
C ALA A 234 4.68 -13.52 7.72
N GLU A 235 5.23 -14.70 7.94
CA GLU A 235 6.18 -14.98 9.01
C GLU A 235 7.63 -14.87 8.50
N LEU A 236 8.19 -13.67 8.59
CA LEU A 236 9.55 -13.35 8.16
C LEU A 236 10.37 -12.81 9.36
N ASN A 237 11.62 -13.23 9.45
CA ASN A 237 12.65 -12.58 10.24
C ASN A 237 13.83 -12.27 9.33
N TRP A 238 13.95 -11.02 8.94
CA TRP A 238 15.01 -10.48 8.09
C TRP A 238 15.92 -9.60 8.91
N GLU A 239 17.21 -9.89 8.94
CA GLU A 239 18.18 -9.11 9.67
C GLU A 239 19.48 -8.99 8.88
N ASN A 240 19.89 -7.74 8.59
CA ASN A 240 21.13 -7.43 7.89
C ASN A 240 21.32 -8.22 6.57
N VAL A 241 20.33 -8.21 5.68
CA VAL A 241 20.41 -8.88 4.38
C VAL A 241 20.72 -7.86 3.30
N ARG A 242 21.72 -8.15 2.47
CA ARG A 242 22.13 -7.32 1.35
C ARG A 242 21.75 -8.00 0.04
N VAL A 243 21.04 -7.28 -0.82
CA VAL A 243 20.58 -7.81 -2.10
C VAL A 243 21.17 -7.00 -3.25
N ASP A 244 21.95 -7.68 -4.09
CA ASP A 244 22.42 -7.21 -5.39
C ASP A 244 21.98 -8.26 -6.44
N GLY A 245 20.80 -8.03 -7.02
CA GLY A 245 20.09 -8.96 -7.90
C GLY A 245 18.64 -9.18 -7.49
N SER A 246 18.10 -10.37 -7.70
CA SER A 246 16.72 -10.74 -7.40
C SER A 246 16.60 -11.77 -6.27
N LEU A 247 15.77 -11.47 -5.26
CA LEU A 247 15.37 -12.38 -4.19
C LEU A 247 13.83 -12.50 -4.16
N LEU A 248 13.33 -13.73 -4.33
CA LEU A 248 11.90 -14.04 -4.32
C LEU A 248 11.61 -15.08 -3.25
N ILE A 249 10.74 -14.75 -2.31
CA ILE A 249 10.29 -15.68 -1.26
C ILE A 249 8.77 -15.81 -1.38
N THR A 250 8.31 -17.02 -1.62
CA THR A 250 6.89 -17.31 -1.82
C THR A 250 6.44 -18.44 -0.90
N CYS A 251 5.34 -18.21 -0.18
CA CYS A 251 4.63 -19.25 0.55
C CYS A 251 3.38 -19.65 -0.24
N THR A 252 3.15 -20.94 -0.43
CA THR A 252 1.90 -21.42 -1.05
C THR A 252 0.70 -21.19 -0.16
N ASN A 253 0.92 -21.05 1.15
CA ASN A 253 -0.08 -20.70 2.15
C ASN A 253 0.42 -19.58 3.05
N VAL A 254 0.20 -18.32 2.63
CA VAL A 254 0.74 -17.13 3.32
C VAL A 254 0.10 -16.90 4.68
N THR A 255 -1.20 -17.14 4.81
CA THR A 255 -1.98 -16.82 6.02
C THR A 255 -2.40 -18.03 6.83
N GLY A 256 -2.06 -19.23 6.39
CA GLY A 256 -2.55 -20.47 6.97
C GLY A 256 -3.93 -20.87 6.42
N GLU A 257 -4.25 -22.17 6.41
CA GLU A 257 -5.58 -22.67 6.11
C GLU A 257 -6.40 -22.81 7.40
N GLY A 258 -7.64 -22.35 7.34
CA GLY A 258 -8.60 -22.50 8.44
C GLY A 258 -8.61 -21.36 9.44
N THR A 259 -9.43 -21.50 10.43
CA THR A 259 -9.67 -20.51 11.47
C THR A 259 -8.50 -20.46 12.45
N MET A 260 -7.71 -19.42 12.40
CA MET A 260 -6.83 -18.99 13.51
C MET A 260 -5.48 -19.70 13.67
N SER A 261 -5.00 -20.55 12.80
CA SER A 261 -3.66 -21.10 13.00
C SER A 261 -2.65 -20.48 12.04
N ASP A 262 -1.97 -19.45 12.53
CA ASP A 262 -0.64 -19.03 12.12
C ASP A 262 0.41 -20.17 12.17
N ILE A 263 0.00 -21.35 12.59
CA ILE A 263 0.80 -22.55 12.76
C ILE A 263 1.14 -23.18 11.41
N ASP A 264 0.23 -23.12 10.45
CA ASP A 264 0.36 -23.81 9.15
C ASP A 264 0.92 -22.94 8.02
N CYS A 265 1.37 -21.71 8.29
CA CYS A 265 2.00 -20.84 7.30
C CYS A 265 3.51 -21.06 7.23
N GLY A 266 4.07 -20.82 6.04
CA GLY A 266 5.52 -20.86 5.82
C GLY A 266 6.27 -19.79 6.60
N ARG A 267 7.52 -20.07 7.02
CA ARG A 267 8.38 -19.17 7.79
C ARG A 267 9.76 -19.07 7.18
N ALA A 268 10.28 -17.85 7.13
CA ALA A 268 11.65 -17.62 6.69
C ALA A 268 12.41 -16.79 7.73
N ARG A 269 13.58 -17.29 8.13
CA ARG A 269 14.59 -16.56 8.88
C ARG A 269 15.81 -16.37 8.02
N ILE A 270 16.21 -15.12 7.78
CA ILE A 270 17.33 -14.76 6.92
C ILE A 270 18.16 -13.72 7.65
N VAL A 271 19.37 -14.08 8.06
CA VAL A 271 20.22 -13.25 8.93
C VAL A 271 21.65 -13.22 8.39
N ASP A 272 22.21 -12.03 8.26
CA ASP A 272 23.59 -11.81 7.74
C ASP A 272 23.82 -12.51 6.40
N VAL A 273 22.94 -12.29 5.41
CA VAL A 273 22.97 -12.96 4.11
C VAL A 273 23.21 -11.96 2.99
N ASP A 274 24.10 -12.33 2.07
CA ASP A 274 24.31 -11.65 0.79
C ASP A 274 23.60 -12.40 -0.32
N VAL A 275 22.78 -11.72 -1.13
CA VAL A 275 22.20 -12.24 -2.35
C VAL A 275 22.86 -11.56 -3.53
N LEU A 276 23.54 -12.33 -4.37
CA LEU A 276 24.42 -11.84 -5.44
C LEU A 276 24.13 -12.60 -6.74
N ASN A 277 23.32 -12.01 -7.63
CA ASN A 277 22.99 -12.59 -8.93
C ASN A 277 22.71 -11.50 -9.97
N ALA A 278 22.58 -11.87 -11.24
CA ALA A 278 22.35 -10.93 -12.33
C ALA A 278 20.98 -10.23 -12.27
N GLY A 279 19.99 -10.81 -11.58
CA GLY A 279 18.70 -10.19 -11.36
C GLY A 279 17.84 -10.07 -12.63
N ILE A 280 17.12 -8.95 -12.72
CA ILE A 280 16.27 -8.63 -13.88
C ILE A 280 17.15 -8.26 -15.07
N ASP A 281 16.79 -8.76 -16.26
CA ASP A 281 17.33 -8.26 -17.54
C ASP A 281 16.76 -6.86 -17.82
N TRP A 282 17.49 -5.83 -17.37
CA TRP A 282 17.06 -4.43 -17.49
C TRP A 282 17.20 -3.86 -18.91
N GLU A 283 17.88 -4.54 -19.81
CA GLU A 283 18.05 -4.15 -21.21
C GLU A 283 16.89 -4.62 -22.09
N ASN A 284 16.02 -5.48 -21.58
CA ASN A 284 14.88 -6.00 -22.33
C ASN A 284 13.78 -4.94 -22.48
N GLU A 285 13.62 -4.41 -23.69
CA GLU A 285 12.60 -3.41 -24.03
C GLU A 285 11.16 -3.91 -23.85
N GLY A 286 10.95 -5.22 -23.73
CA GLY A 286 9.64 -5.83 -23.48
C GLY A 286 9.18 -5.77 -22.03
N ASN A 287 10.02 -5.32 -21.12
CA ASN A 287 9.70 -5.28 -19.71
C ASN A 287 8.57 -4.29 -19.38
N VAL A 288 7.57 -4.77 -18.65
CA VAL A 288 6.47 -3.98 -18.13
C VAL A 288 6.40 -4.13 -16.61
N TYR A 289 7.12 -3.28 -15.91
CA TYR A 289 7.38 -3.42 -14.47
C TYR A 289 6.12 -3.38 -13.62
N TRP A 290 5.17 -2.47 -13.91
CA TRP A 290 3.92 -2.33 -13.18
C TRP A 290 2.97 -3.54 -13.28
N SER A 291 3.15 -4.39 -14.30
CA SER A 291 2.38 -5.63 -14.48
C SER A 291 3.15 -6.89 -14.09
N ALA A 292 4.35 -6.73 -13.52
CA ALA A 292 5.28 -7.81 -13.21
C ALA A 292 5.65 -8.70 -14.43
N MET A 293 5.53 -8.15 -15.64
CA MET A 293 5.93 -8.81 -16.89
C MET A 293 7.33 -8.35 -17.26
N TYR A 294 8.34 -9.03 -16.76
CA TYR A 294 9.74 -8.79 -17.06
C TYR A 294 10.55 -10.07 -16.89
N SER A 295 11.64 -10.17 -17.66
CA SER A 295 12.56 -11.30 -17.62
C SER A 295 13.63 -11.13 -16.53
N ARG A 296 14.16 -12.23 -16.05
CA ARG A 296 15.33 -12.28 -15.17
C ARG A 296 16.40 -13.14 -15.82
N ASP A 297 17.64 -12.70 -15.70
CA ASP A 297 18.80 -13.51 -16.06
C ASP A 297 19.11 -14.52 -14.96
N GLU A 298 19.04 -14.08 -13.70
CA GLU A 298 19.24 -14.92 -12.53
C GLU A 298 18.33 -14.48 -11.38
N SER A 299 18.07 -15.41 -10.46
CA SER A 299 17.34 -15.12 -9.20
C SER A 299 17.68 -16.10 -8.09
N ALA A 300 17.52 -15.66 -6.84
CA ALA A 300 17.41 -16.53 -5.69
C ALA A 300 15.93 -16.73 -5.36
N GLU A 301 15.41 -17.92 -5.57
CA GLU A 301 14.01 -18.26 -5.38
C GLU A 301 13.82 -19.23 -4.21
N ILE A 302 12.90 -18.89 -3.31
CA ILE A 302 12.56 -19.71 -2.15
C ILE A 302 11.04 -19.93 -2.17
N VAL A 303 10.65 -21.20 -2.28
CA VAL A 303 9.23 -21.60 -2.25
C VAL A 303 8.99 -22.48 -1.03
N LEU A 304 8.09 -22.01 -0.16
CA LEU A 304 7.72 -22.72 1.08
C LEU A 304 6.31 -23.30 0.95
N HIS A 305 6.19 -24.62 1.09
CA HIS A 305 4.91 -25.31 1.01
C HIS A 305 4.31 -25.52 2.41
N GLY A 306 3.04 -25.15 2.57
CA GLY A 306 2.32 -25.33 3.83
C GLY A 306 3.03 -24.65 5.00
N ASN A 307 3.43 -25.40 6.01
CA ASN A 307 4.16 -24.92 7.19
C ASN A 307 5.68 -25.02 7.06
N ALA A 308 6.21 -25.17 5.84
CA ALA A 308 7.65 -25.27 5.62
C ALA A 308 8.42 -24.08 6.23
N GLU A 309 9.62 -24.33 6.69
CA GLU A 309 10.51 -23.31 7.23
C GLU A 309 11.84 -23.27 6.49
N ILE A 310 12.39 -22.07 6.34
CA ILE A 310 13.78 -21.89 5.89
C ILE A 310 14.54 -21.01 6.88
N ASP A 311 15.79 -21.38 7.14
CA ASP A 311 16.67 -20.68 8.06
C ASP A 311 18.04 -20.52 7.41
N ILE A 312 18.33 -19.31 6.95
CA ILE A 312 19.57 -18.96 6.25
C ILE A 312 20.35 -17.97 7.10
N GLU A 313 21.61 -18.28 7.39
CA GLU A 313 22.44 -17.40 8.22
C GLU A 313 23.91 -17.44 7.82
N GLY A 314 24.52 -16.24 7.77
CA GLY A 314 25.96 -16.07 7.63
C GLY A 314 26.53 -16.58 6.30
N CYS A 315 25.81 -16.44 5.19
CA CYS A 315 26.23 -16.99 3.91
C CYS A 315 25.88 -16.09 2.73
N ALA A 316 26.32 -16.48 1.52
CA ALA A 316 26.01 -15.78 0.29
C ALA A 316 25.28 -16.71 -0.70
N LEU A 317 24.10 -16.30 -1.15
CA LEU A 317 23.37 -16.92 -2.24
C LEU A 317 23.84 -16.32 -3.56
N ARG A 318 24.47 -17.13 -4.42
CA ARG A 318 25.11 -16.65 -5.66
C ARG A 318 24.51 -17.26 -6.90
N GLY A 319 24.31 -16.43 -7.95
CA GLY A 319 23.73 -16.89 -9.22
C GLY A 319 22.30 -17.38 -9.07
N ASN A 320 21.89 -18.34 -9.90
CA ASN A 320 20.59 -18.99 -9.77
C ASN A 320 20.60 -19.94 -8.58
N CYS A 321 19.76 -19.64 -7.57
CA CYS A 321 19.49 -20.50 -6.43
C CYS A 321 17.99 -20.79 -6.37
N ALA A 322 17.59 -22.06 -6.30
CA ALA A 322 16.19 -22.45 -6.16
C ALA A 322 16.03 -23.41 -4.98
N TYR A 323 15.30 -22.97 -3.97
CA TYR A 323 15.00 -23.77 -2.78
C TYR A 323 13.50 -24.01 -2.69
N GLU A 324 13.09 -25.23 -2.88
CA GLU A 324 11.71 -25.66 -2.72
C GLU A 324 11.62 -26.55 -1.46
N VAL A 325 11.01 -25.99 -0.40
CA VAL A 325 10.92 -26.64 0.90
C VAL A 325 9.53 -27.26 1.08
N PRO A 326 9.42 -28.59 1.15
CA PRO A 326 8.13 -29.26 1.26
C PRO A 326 7.49 -29.07 2.64
N ASN A 327 6.16 -29.17 2.68
CA ASN A 327 5.39 -29.11 3.92
C ASN A 327 5.94 -30.07 4.99
N GLY A 328 6.02 -29.59 6.22
CA GLY A 328 6.56 -30.37 7.35
C GLY A 328 8.08 -30.44 7.42
N LYS A 329 8.80 -29.72 6.56
CA LYS A 329 10.26 -29.66 6.58
C LYS A 329 10.78 -28.26 6.85
N ARG A 330 11.94 -28.22 7.52
CA ARG A 330 12.76 -27.04 7.69
C ARG A 330 14.08 -27.23 6.96
N LEU A 331 14.45 -26.29 6.10
CA LEU A 331 15.75 -26.23 5.45
C LEU A 331 16.65 -25.23 6.20
N VAL A 332 17.79 -25.70 6.63
CA VAL A 332 18.82 -24.89 7.29
C VAL A 332 20.00 -24.72 6.36
N ILE A 333 20.36 -23.47 6.06
CA ILE A 333 21.50 -23.12 5.17
C ILE A 333 22.52 -22.31 5.96
N ARG A 334 23.76 -22.76 5.94
CA ARG A 334 24.90 -22.13 6.64
C ARG A 334 26.14 -22.14 5.77
N SER A 335 27.05 -21.21 6.03
CA SER A 335 28.38 -21.27 5.44
C SER A 335 29.22 -22.42 6.01
N VAL A 336 30.09 -23.00 5.18
CA VAL A 336 31.02 -24.05 5.59
C VAL A 336 32.37 -23.43 5.92
N ASN A 337 32.91 -23.72 7.11
CA ASN A 337 34.24 -23.27 7.57
C ASN A 337 34.44 -21.74 7.47
N GLY A 338 33.37 -20.96 7.56
CA GLY A 338 33.43 -19.50 7.45
C GLY A 338 33.58 -18.98 6.00
N ASP A 339 33.53 -19.84 4.99
CA ASP A 339 33.42 -19.44 3.60
C ASP A 339 31.95 -19.19 3.24
N ALA A 340 31.57 -17.94 3.13
CA ALA A 340 30.19 -17.53 2.84
C ALA A 340 29.65 -18.07 1.50
N GLY A 341 30.53 -18.40 0.55
CA GLY A 341 30.15 -18.97 -0.76
C GLY A 341 30.03 -20.49 -0.78
N CYS A 342 30.53 -21.18 0.26
CA CYS A 342 30.41 -22.63 0.39
C CYS A 342 29.27 -22.96 1.36
N LEU A 343 28.18 -23.54 0.86
CA LEU A 343 26.96 -23.74 1.61
C LEU A 343 26.80 -25.19 2.09
N SER A 344 26.31 -25.35 3.33
CA SER A 344 25.75 -26.60 3.81
C SER A 344 24.24 -26.49 3.90
N GLU A 345 23.55 -27.50 3.44
CA GLU A 345 22.09 -27.62 3.44
C GLU A 345 21.68 -28.81 4.30
N THR A 346 20.81 -28.57 5.25
CA THR A 346 20.32 -29.63 6.13
C THR A 346 18.81 -29.55 6.24
N TYR A 347 18.13 -30.66 5.96
CA TYR A 347 16.68 -30.78 6.15
C TYR A 347 16.38 -31.41 7.51
N GLU A 348 15.46 -30.77 8.23
CA GLU A 348 14.93 -31.21 9.52
C GLU A 348 13.42 -31.44 9.42
N ASP A 349 12.88 -32.35 10.24
CA ASP A 349 11.44 -32.52 10.36
C ASP A 349 10.85 -31.49 11.32
N ILE A 350 9.75 -30.83 10.91
CA ILE A 350 8.95 -29.98 11.78
C ILE A 350 7.96 -30.86 12.54
N VAL A 351 7.88 -30.72 13.84
CA VAL A 351 6.84 -31.37 14.65
C VAL A 351 5.47 -30.81 14.23
N PRO A 352 4.51 -31.63 13.81
CA PRO A 352 3.21 -31.15 13.37
C PRO A 352 2.54 -30.22 14.39
N GLY A 353 2.11 -29.04 13.94
CA GLY A 353 1.48 -28.04 14.78
C GLY A 353 2.42 -27.26 15.70
N VAL A 354 3.74 -27.46 15.61
CA VAL A 354 4.74 -26.76 16.45
C VAL A 354 5.77 -26.11 15.54
N PRO A 355 5.59 -24.83 15.16
CA PRO A 355 6.61 -24.10 14.43
C PRO A 355 7.84 -23.85 15.30
N SER A 356 9.03 -23.70 14.71
CA SER A 356 10.25 -23.46 15.49
C SER A 356 10.28 -22.06 16.14
N TRP A 357 9.50 -21.14 15.60
CA TRP A 357 9.30 -19.80 16.12
C TRP A 357 8.03 -19.17 15.53
N ARG A 358 7.51 -18.13 16.18
CA ARG A 358 6.44 -17.26 15.66
C ARG A 358 6.53 -15.86 16.21
N TRP A 359 5.90 -14.93 15.52
CA TRP A 359 5.65 -13.60 16.04
C TRP A 359 4.33 -13.56 16.83
N LYS A 360 4.33 -12.85 17.95
CA LYS A 360 3.13 -12.57 18.74
C LYS A 360 2.95 -11.05 18.84
N TYR A 361 1.76 -10.57 18.51
CA TYR A 361 1.43 -9.17 18.71
C TYR A 361 1.16 -8.90 20.18
N ALA A 362 1.82 -7.88 20.73
CA ALA A 362 1.56 -7.33 22.06
C ALA A 362 1.13 -5.87 21.87
N PHE A 363 0.07 -5.48 22.56
CA PHE A 363 -0.39 -4.11 22.58
C PHE A 363 0.00 -3.47 23.89
N GLY A 364 0.59 -2.26 23.85
CA GLY A 364 0.82 -1.42 25.01
C GLY A 364 -0.49 -1.06 25.72
N GLY A 365 -0.41 -0.27 26.82
CA GLY A 365 -1.58 0.11 27.61
C GLY A 365 -2.69 0.80 26.84
N LYS A 366 -3.79 1.11 27.51
CA LYS A 366 -5.05 1.61 26.91
C LYS A 366 -4.91 2.83 25.98
N ASP A 367 -3.86 3.62 26.13
CA ASP A 367 -3.60 4.85 25.38
C ASP A 367 -2.39 4.74 24.46
N ASP A 368 -1.74 3.57 24.38
CA ASP A 368 -0.59 3.33 23.53
C ASP A 368 -1.04 2.60 22.26
N ILE A 369 -0.93 3.29 21.13
CA ILE A 369 -1.26 2.77 19.79
C ILE A 369 -0.09 1.94 19.23
N GLN A 370 1.06 1.92 19.91
CA GLN A 370 2.20 1.12 19.49
C GLN A 370 1.93 -0.35 19.80
N SER A 371 1.98 -1.17 18.78
CA SER A 371 1.95 -2.62 18.90
C SER A 371 3.37 -3.15 18.83
N ASP A 372 3.78 -3.88 19.86
CA ASP A 372 5.04 -4.59 19.86
C ASP A 372 4.87 -6.00 19.29
N LEU A 373 5.89 -6.46 18.61
CA LEU A 373 5.96 -7.81 18.09
C LEU A 373 6.99 -8.61 18.87
N VAL A 374 6.56 -9.71 19.44
CA VAL A 374 7.43 -10.58 20.24
C VAL A 374 7.65 -11.89 19.48
N LYS A 375 8.90 -12.19 19.15
CA LYS A 375 9.30 -13.47 18.60
C LYS A 375 9.38 -14.51 19.72
N LEU A 376 8.61 -15.57 19.61
CA LEU A 376 8.64 -16.70 20.52
C LEU A 376 9.38 -17.87 19.85
N HIS A 377 10.35 -18.42 20.55
CA HIS A 377 10.90 -19.74 20.25
C HIS A 377 10.08 -20.77 21.02
N LEU A 378 9.58 -21.75 20.36
CA LEU A 378 8.65 -22.77 20.89
C LEU A 378 9.38 -24.08 21.16
#